data_b7c60b84bccd837ba5289357b39b8f0d
#
_entry.id   b7c60b84bccd837ba5289357b39b8f0d
#
_cell.length_a   1.000
_cell.length_b   1.000
_cell.length_c   1.000
_cell.angle_alpha   90.00
_cell.angle_beta   90.00
_cell.angle_gamma   90.00
#
_symmetry.space_group_name_H-M   'P 1'
#
loop_
_entity.id
_entity.type
_entity.pdbx_description
1 polymer ?
#
loop_
_entity_poly.entity_id
_entity_poly.type
_entity_poly.pdbx_seq_one_letter_code
_entity_poly.pdbx_strand_id
1 'polypeptide(L)'
;MSFVRRAALAAGLLWALCAQAQPVLNLYSARHYQTDEALYANFTKATGIRIQRVDADDAGILARLKAEGSASPADVILLVDAARLWKAETEGLFQPFKSATLQKRIPAHLRGKDDGQGSQWFGFSTRARVVVYNKTAVQPGDVDSYEKLADARNKGKLCTRSGSHPYNLSLFGAVTEHLGPQKAEAWMQGLVNNMARAPKGGDTDQIKAVASGECGIGITNTYYLARLMRSKSVDDQAVMEKIGVVFPNQNSWGTHINIAGGAIAKHAKNVEAAQQFLEYLASDAAQAYFANGNNEWPAVSGLDFSNPALEKLGKFKSETIPVSVVGMNQVKVQQMLDRVGYR
;
A
#
# COMPACT_ATOMS: atom_id res chain seq x y z
N MET A 1 -57.28 -64.86 31.15
CA MET A 1 -56.24 -64.86 30.13
C MET A 1 -55.97 -63.44 29.74
N SER A 2 -54.93 -62.80 30.28
CA SER A 2 -54.68 -61.38 30.19
C SER A 2 -53.46 -61.15 29.32
N PHE A 3 -53.60 -60.49 28.16
CA PHE A 3 -52.50 -60.10 27.28
C PHE A 3 -52.05 -58.69 27.65
N VAL A 4 -50.91 -58.57 28.31
CA VAL A 4 -50.23 -57.28 28.55
C VAL A 4 -49.39 -56.93 27.31
N ARG A 5 -49.81 -55.92 26.59
CA ARG A 5 -49.02 -55.33 25.51
C ARG A 5 -48.04 -54.32 26.13
N ARG A 6 -46.74 -54.62 26.07
CA ARG A 6 -45.63 -53.66 26.35
C ARG A 6 -45.45 -52.76 25.12
N ALA A 7 -45.77 -51.49 25.28
CA ALA A 7 -45.43 -50.47 24.34
C ALA A 7 -44.01 -49.95 24.68
N ALA A 8 -43.01 -50.19 23.81
CA ALA A 8 -41.69 -49.64 23.93
C ALA A 8 -41.70 -48.21 23.30
N LEU A 9 -41.52 -47.19 24.18
CA LEU A 9 -41.25 -45.84 23.73
C LEU A 9 -39.79 -45.75 23.30
N ALA A 10 -39.54 -45.67 22.01
CA ALA A 10 -38.27 -45.29 21.44
C ALA A 10 -38.14 -43.75 21.50
N ALA A 11 -37.44 -43.25 22.51
CA ALA A 11 -37.03 -41.85 22.56
C ALA A 11 -35.90 -41.61 21.57
N GLY A 12 -36.26 -41.15 20.35
CA GLY A 12 -35.30 -40.67 19.36
C GLY A 12 -34.71 -39.35 19.84
N LEU A 13 -33.46 -39.33 20.32
CA LEU A 13 -32.67 -38.12 20.47
C LEU A 13 -32.39 -37.56 19.10
N LEU A 14 -33.19 -36.60 18.69
CA LEU A 14 -32.85 -35.67 17.60
C LEU A 14 -31.72 -34.75 18.09
N TRP A 15 -30.49 -35.14 17.79
CA TRP A 15 -29.36 -34.22 17.82
C TRP A 15 -29.61 -33.21 16.69
N ALA A 16 -30.20 -32.06 17.01
CA ALA A 16 -30.18 -30.92 16.14
C ALA A 16 -28.73 -30.47 16.02
N LEU A 17 -28.05 -30.88 14.95
CA LEU A 17 -26.83 -30.27 14.47
C LEU A 17 -27.19 -28.80 14.18
N CYS A 18 -27.00 -27.92 15.16
CA CYS A 18 -26.92 -26.49 14.88
C CYS A 18 -25.75 -26.32 13.94
N ALA A 19 -26.05 -26.28 12.64
CA ALA A 19 -25.10 -25.79 11.65
C ALA A 19 -24.83 -24.31 12.05
N GLN A 20 -23.81 -24.09 12.85
CA GLN A 20 -23.33 -22.72 13.11
C GLN A 20 -22.96 -22.15 11.76
N ALA A 21 -23.67 -21.14 11.32
CA ALA A 21 -23.32 -20.39 10.11
C ALA A 21 -21.85 -19.95 10.27
N GLN A 22 -21.03 -20.34 9.30
CA GLN A 22 -19.61 -19.97 9.31
C GLN A 22 -19.50 -18.45 9.45
N PRO A 23 -18.71 -17.95 10.43
CA PRO A 23 -18.59 -16.50 10.61
C PRO A 23 -18.07 -15.84 9.34
N VAL A 24 -18.61 -14.67 9.03
CA VAL A 24 -18.30 -13.92 7.81
C VAL A 24 -17.63 -12.61 8.17
N LEU A 25 -16.56 -12.29 7.46
CA LEU A 25 -15.87 -11.02 7.49
C LEU A 25 -16.11 -10.27 6.19
N ASN A 26 -16.68 -9.06 6.25
CA ASN A 26 -16.91 -8.22 5.09
C ASN A 26 -15.70 -7.31 4.87
N LEU A 27 -14.95 -7.58 3.80
CA LEU A 27 -13.71 -6.89 3.45
C LEU A 27 -13.94 -5.93 2.28
N TYR A 28 -13.74 -4.63 2.50
CA TYR A 28 -13.69 -3.63 1.44
C TYR A 28 -12.23 -3.34 1.09
N SER A 29 -11.82 -3.66 -0.13
CA SER A 29 -10.40 -3.68 -0.51
C SER A 29 -10.11 -2.84 -1.75
N ALA A 30 -9.15 -1.95 -1.64
CA ALA A 30 -8.53 -1.27 -2.78
C ALA A 30 -7.26 -2.01 -3.27
N ARG A 31 -6.92 -3.13 -2.68
CA ARG A 31 -5.80 -3.97 -3.14
C ARG A 31 -6.22 -4.71 -4.41
N HIS A 32 -5.40 -4.58 -5.45
CA HIS A 32 -5.68 -5.06 -6.80
C HIS A 32 -4.77 -6.22 -7.23
N TYR A 33 -4.18 -6.93 -6.25
CA TYR A 33 -3.29 -8.06 -6.51
C TYR A 33 -4.09 -9.36 -6.56
N GLN A 34 -4.06 -10.05 -7.69
CA GLN A 34 -4.65 -11.41 -7.80
C GLN A 34 -4.02 -12.39 -6.81
N THR A 35 -2.76 -12.16 -6.45
CA THR A 35 -2.04 -12.93 -5.45
C THR A 35 -2.69 -12.87 -4.05
N ASP A 36 -3.40 -11.81 -3.69
CA ASP A 36 -4.07 -11.69 -2.38
C ASP A 36 -5.15 -12.76 -2.15
N GLU A 37 -5.64 -13.45 -3.19
CA GLU A 37 -6.61 -14.55 -3.05
C GLU A 37 -6.08 -15.68 -2.15
N ALA A 38 -4.80 -16.05 -2.31
CA ALA A 38 -4.21 -17.08 -1.46
C ALA A 38 -4.03 -16.60 -0.02
N LEU A 39 -3.76 -15.31 0.20
CA LEU A 39 -3.70 -14.72 1.53
C LEU A 39 -5.05 -14.83 2.26
N TYR A 40 -6.14 -14.52 1.58
CA TYR A 40 -7.49 -14.61 2.13
C TYR A 40 -7.94 -16.05 2.36
N ALA A 41 -7.63 -16.95 1.42
CA ALA A 41 -7.91 -18.37 1.57
C ALA A 41 -7.17 -19.00 2.76
N ASN A 42 -5.91 -18.62 2.99
CA ASN A 42 -5.12 -19.07 4.14
C ASN A 42 -5.70 -18.59 5.47
N PHE A 43 -6.19 -17.36 5.54
CA PHE A 43 -6.91 -16.86 6.71
C PHE A 43 -8.17 -17.68 6.98
N THR A 44 -9.00 -17.89 5.98
CA THR A 44 -10.22 -18.69 6.10
C THR A 44 -9.92 -20.11 6.54
N LYS A 45 -8.87 -20.73 5.99
CA LYS A 45 -8.43 -22.08 6.38
C LYS A 45 -7.98 -22.14 7.84
N ALA A 46 -7.26 -21.12 8.31
CA ALA A 46 -6.73 -21.07 9.67
C ALA A 46 -7.79 -20.79 10.74
N THR A 47 -8.81 -20.01 10.41
CA THR A 47 -9.77 -19.47 11.39
C THR A 47 -11.20 -19.99 11.24
N GLY A 48 -11.55 -20.55 10.08
CA GLY A 48 -12.93 -20.88 9.73
C GLY A 48 -13.77 -19.65 9.33
N ILE A 49 -13.23 -18.41 9.38
CA ILE A 49 -13.94 -17.20 9.01
C ILE A 49 -13.91 -17.01 7.50
N ARG A 50 -15.07 -16.94 6.87
CA ARG A 50 -15.20 -16.70 5.44
C ARG A 50 -15.12 -15.20 5.12
N ILE A 51 -14.29 -14.82 4.14
CA ILE A 51 -14.21 -13.44 3.68
C ILE A 51 -15.21 -13.22 2.55
N GLN A 52 -16.07 -12.20 2.69
CA GLN A 52 -16.86 -11.59 1.63
C GLN A 52 -16.22 -10.28 1.21
N ARG A 53 -15.83 -10.16 -0.06
CA ARG A 53 -15.04 -9.04 -0.53
C ARG A 53 -15.81 -8.13 -1.49
N VAL A 54 -15.55 -6.84 -1.34
CA VAL A 54 -15.92 -5.78 -2.28
C VAL A 54 -14.62 -5.11 -2.72
N ASP A 55 -14.35 -5.14 -4.02
CA ASP A 55 -13.15 -4.54 -4.62
C ASP A 55 -13.52 -3.28 -5.41
N ALA A 56 -12.77 -2.22 -5.19
CA ALA A 56 -12.78 -0.99 -5.98
C ALA A 56 -11.44 -0.26 -5.79
N ASP A 57 -11.21 0.83 -6.50
CA ASP A 57 -10.08 1.71 -6.16
C ASP A 57 -10.31 2.42 -4.80
N ASP A 58 -9.26 3.03 -4.25
CA ASP A 58 -9.34 3.70 -2.95
C ASP A 58 -10.46 4.75 -2.89
N ALA A 59 -10.68 5.51 -3.97
CA ALA A 59 -11.71 6.54 -4.03
C ALA A 59 -13.12 5.91 -4.02
N GLY A 60 -13.30 4.83 -4.77
CA GLY A 60 -14.55 4.07 -4.82
C GLY A 60 -14.90 3.43 -3.48
N ILE A 61 -13.93 2.83 -2.79
CA ILE A 61 -14.14 2.29 -1.43
C ILE A 61 -14.59 3.40 -0.47
N LEU A 62 -13.88 4.55 -0.45
CA LEU A 62 -14.23 5.65 0.45
C LEU A 62 -15.60 6.27 0.12
N ALA A 63 -15.90 6.45 -1.17
CA ALA A 63 -17.22 6.96 -1.60
C ALA A 63 -18.35 6.02 -1.20
N ARG A 64 -18.15 4.72 -1.35
CA ARG A 64 -19.12 3.69 -0.98
C ARG A 64 -19.38 3.69 0.53
N LEU A 65 -18.33 3.69 1.36
CA LEU A 65 -18.46 3.75 2.82
C LEU A 65 -19.25 4.97 3.29
N LYS A 66 -19.02 6.14 2.68
CA LYS A 66 -19.77 7.36 2.97
C LYS A 66 -21.25 7.25 2.58
N ALA A 67 -21.52 6.70 1.40
CA ALA A 67 -22.91 6.52 0.92
C ALA A 67 -23.68 5.52 1.78
N GLU A 68 -23.06 4.44 2.22
CA GLU A 68 -23.66 3.42 3.06
C GLU A 68 -23.84 3.89 4.52
N GLY A 69 -22.93 4.76 5.01
CA GLY A 69 -22.98 5.30 6.39
C GLY A 69 -23.07 4.20 7.44
N SER A 70 -24.00 4.33 8.38
CA SER A 70 -24.22 3.35 9.46
C SER A 70 -24.82 2.01 8.98
N ALA A 71 -25.33 1.95 7.76
CA ALA A 71 -25.84 0.73 7.15
C ALA A 71 -24.75 -0.09 6.44
N SER A 72 -23.50 0.42 6.37
CA SER A 72 -22.41 -0.30 5.75
C SER A 72 -22.19 -1.67 6.40
N PRO A 73 -22.09 -2.75 5.60
CA PRO A 73 -21.75 -4.06 6.12
C PRO A 73 -20.23 -4.25 6.33
N ALA A 74 -19.39 -3.31 5.92
CA ALA A 74 -17.94 -3.43 5.98
C ALA A 74 -17.44 -3.65 7.40
N ASP A 75 -16.59 -4.66 7.60
CA ASP A 75 -15.88 -4.93 8.85
C ASP A 75 -14.44 -4.44 8.78
N VAL A 76 -13.75 -4.74 7.67
CA VAL A 76 -12.36 -4.33 7.42
C VAL A 76 -12.27 -3.53 6.12
N ILE A 77 -11.40 -2.53 6.15
CA ILE A 77 -11.06 -1.70 5.00
C ILE A 77 -9.57 -1.82 4.74
N LEU A 78 -9.17 -2.19 3.51
CA LEU A 78 -7.78 -2.19 3.03
C LEU A 78 -7.58 -1.11 1.97
N LEU A 79 -6.64 -0.20 2.22
CA LEU A 79 -6.26 0.87 1.29
C LEU A 79 -4.77 0.77 0.94
N VAL A 80 -4.38 1.29 -0.22
CA VAL A 80 -3.02 1.09 -0.77
C VAL A 80 -2.14 2.33 -0.72
N ASP A 81 -2.54 3.34 0.05
CA ASP A 81 -1.78 4.59 0.21
C ASP A 81 -2.00 5.20 1.60
N ALA A 82 -0.91 5.61 2.25
CA ALA A 82 -0.95 6.23 3.59
C ALA A 82 -1.84 7.46 3.67
N ALA A 83 -1.85 8.27 2.63
CA ALA A 83 -2.67 9.48 2.58
C ALA A 83 -4.17 9.15 2.43
N ARG A 84 -4.52 8.03 1.80
CA ARG A 84 -5.89 7.53 1.74
C ARG A 84 -6.35 7.02 3.11
N LEU A 85 -5.48 6.32 3.83
CA LEU A 85 -5.74 5.91 5.22
C LEU A 85 -5.95 7.12 6.12
N TRP A 86 -5.06 8.12 6.05
CA TRP A 86 -5.20 9.36 6.80
C TRP A 86 -6.50 10.10 6.46
N LYS A 87 -6.86 10.20 5.17
CA LYS A 87 -8.12 10.82 4.73
C LYS A 87 -9.32 10.11 5.32
N ALA A 88 -9.37 8.79 5.25
CA ALA A 88 -10.44 7.99 5.81
C ALA A 88 -10.56 8.15 7.34
N GLU A 89 -9.42 8.22 8.04
CA GLU A 89 -9.35 8.52 9.47
C GLU A 89 -9.96 9.90 9.78
N THR A 90 -9.54 10.95 9.07
CA THR A 90 -10.05 12.32 9.29
C THR A 90 -11.52 12.49 8.94
N GLU A 91 -12.04 11.67 8.05
CA GLU A 91 -13.47 11.61 7.69
C GLU A 91 -14.29 10.72 8.64
N GLY A 92 -13.65 10.14 9.69
CA GLY A 92 -14.32 9.32 10.70
C GLY A 92 -14.86 7.99 10.17
N LEU A 93 -14.22 7.42 9.15
CA LEU A 93 -14.65 6.15 8.54
C LEU A 93 -14.12 4.91 9.26
N PHE A 94 -13.21 5.09 10.21
CA PHE A 94 -12.59 4.04 10.99
C PHE A 94 -12.97 4.15 12.47
N GLN A 95 -12.82 3.07 13.21
CA GLN A 95 -12.86 3.08 14.67
C GLN A 95 -11.47 2.70 15.21
N PRO A 96 -11.01 3.34 16.30
CA PRO A 96 -9.77 2.96 16.95
C PRO A 96 -9.91 1.60 17.63
N PHE A 97 -8.82 0.85 17.68
CA PHE A 97 -8.77 -0.41 18.44
C PHE A 97 -7.38 -0.67 18.99
N LYS A 98 -7.33 -1.38 20.12
CA LYS A 98 -6.09 -1.78 20.77
C LYS A 98 -5.75 -3.21 20.38
N SER A 99 -4.54 -3.42 19.88
CA SER A 99 -3.96 -4.74 19.67
C SER A 99 -2.50 -4.73 20.09
N ALA A 100 -2.20 -5.46 21.16
CA ALA A 100 -0.82 -5.63 21.63
C ALA A 100 0.06 -6.29 20.54
N THR A 101 -0.51 -7.19 19.75
CA THR A 101 0.16 -7.87 18.65
C THR A 101 0.58 -6.85 17.58
N LEU A 102 -0.35 -6.03 17.08
CA LEU A 102 -0.07 -5.06 16.03
C LEU A 102 0.87 -3.95 16.54
N GLN A 103 0.66 -3.47 17.77
CA GLN A 103 1.52 -2.44 18.35
C GLN A 103 2.96 -2.91 18.54
N LYS A 104 3.17 -4.19 18.87
CA LYS A 104 4.50 -4.79 19.00
C LYS A 104 5.17 -5.02 17.64
N ARG A 105 4.41 -5.43 16.63
CA ARG A 105 4.96 -5.87 15.33
C ARG A 105 5.12 -4.74 14.33
N ILE A 106 4.18 -3.79 14.27
CA ILE A 106 4.18 -2.69 13.31
C ILE A 106 4.84 -1.46 13.92
N PRO A 107 5.92 -0.93 13.33
CA PRO A 107 6.58 0.30 13.79
C PRO A 107 5.63 1.49 13.89
N ALA A 108 5.86 2.38 14.86
CA ALA A 108 4.96 3.51 15.15
C ALA A 108 4.77 4.46 13.95
N HIS A 109 5.79 4.64 13.11
CA HIS A 109 5.70 5.50 11.92
C HIS A 109 4.88 4.89 10.77
N LEU A 110 4.53 3.59 10.85
CA LEU A 110 3.72 2.88 9.84
C LEU A 110 2.27 2.63 10.30
N ARG A 111 1.79 3.35 11.31
CA ARG A 111 0.42 3.20 11.81
C ARG A 111 -0.21 4.55 12.15
N GLY A 112 -1.53 4.60 12.26
CA GLY A 112 -2.27 5.74 12.76
C GLY A 112 -1.84 6.11 14.18
N LYS A 113 -1.95 7.39 14.52
CA LYS A 113 -1.61 7.87 15.87
C LYS A 113 -2.50 7.19 16.89
N ASP A 114 -1.90 6.74 17.98
CA ASP A 114 -2.64 6.26 19.16
C ASP A 114 -2.92 7.47 20.09
N ASP A 115 -4.19 7.76 20.30
CA ASP A 115 -4.66 8.82 21.18
C ASP A 115 -5.08 8.32 22.58
N GLY A 116 -4.68 7.10 22.93
CA GLY A 116 -5.07 6.40 24.16
C GLY A 116 -6.23 5.42 24.00
N GLN A 117 -6.93 5.45 22.86
CA GLN A 117 -7.96 4.47 22.53
C GLN A 117 -7.48 3.38 21.57
N GLY A 118 -6.25 3.52 21.03
CA GLY A 118 -5.64 2.66 20.05
C GLY A 118 -5.43 3.39 18.72
N SER A 119 -4.79 2.71 17.79
CA SER A 119 -4.61 3.24 16.42
C SER A 119 -5.83 2.91 15.55
N GLN A 120 -6.17 3.80 14.64
CA GLN A 120 -7.30 3.58 13.73
C GLN A 120 -6.93 2.71 12.52
N TRP A 121 -5.65 2.63 12.16
CA TRP A 121 -5.16 1.81 11.06
C TRP A 121 -3.70 1.40 11.26
N PHE A 122 -3.29 0.34 10.54
CA PHE A 122 -1.95 -0.22 10.56
C PHE A 122 -1.47 -0.51 9.14
N GLY A 123 -0.18 -0.25 8.86
CA GLY A 123 0.47 -0.64 7.61
C GLY A 123 0.90 -2.11 7.64
N PHE A 124 0.68 -2.83 6.55
CA PHE A 124 1.01 -4.25 6.46
C PHE A 124 2.06 -4.59 5.41
N SER A 125 2.28 -3.71 4.46
CA SER A 125 3.40 -3.81 3.51
C SER A 125 3.92 -2.44 3.16
N THR A 126 5.19 -2.38 2.71
CA THR A 126 5.84 -1.13 2.32
C THR A 126 6.41 -1.23 0.91
N ARG A 127 6.49 -0.09 0.23
CA ARG A 127 7.18 0.08 -1.06
C ARG A 127 7.91 1.40 -1.07
N ALA A 128 9.08 1.42 -1.73
CA ALA A 128 9.85 2.64 -1.90
C ALA A 128 9.52 3.32 -3.24
N ARG A 129 9.57 4.64 -3.25
CA ARG A 129 9.44 5.46 -4.45
C ARG A 129 10.83 5.77 -4.99
N VAL A 130 11.30 5.03 -5.97
CA VAL A 130 12.66 5.08 -6.49
C VAL A 130 12.75 5.84 -7.81
N VAL A 131 13.97 6.23 -8.17
CA VAL A 131 14.29 6.78 -9.47
C VAL A 131 14.86 5.68 -10.36
N VAL A 132 14.32 5.56 -11.56
CA VAL A 132 14.89 4.77 -12.65
C VAL A 132 15.54 5.71 -13.66
N TYR A 133 16.69 5.31 -14.20
CA TYR A 133 17.40 6.12 -15.18
C TYR A 133 17.93 5.27 -16.32
N ASN A 134 18.05 5.86 -17.50
CA ASN A 134 18.68 5.23 -18.66
C ASN A 134 20.20 5.24 -18.47
N LYS A 135 20.83 4.06 -18.42
CA LYS A 135 22.27 3.89 -18.14
C LYS A 135 23.19 4.57 -19.16
N THR A 136 22.73 4.82 -20.39
CA THR A 136 23.52 5.47 -21.43
C THR A 136 23.36 7.00 -21.46
N ALA A 137 22.31 7.55 -20.81
CA ALA A 137 21.95 8.96 -20.91
C ALA A 137 22.09 9.74 -19.60
N VAL A 138 22.15 9.04 -18.45
CA VAL A 138 22.12 9.68 -17.11
C VAL A 138 23.09 8.96 -16.19
N GLN A 139 23.87 9.73 -15.42
CA GLN A 139 24.71 9.17 -14.36
C GLN A 139 23.90 9.00 -13.06
N PRO A 140 24.13 7.94 -12.28
CA PRO A 140 23.39 7.73 -11.02
C PRO A 140 23.54 8.88 -10.03
N GLY A 141 24.69 9.55 -9.96
CA GLY A 141 24.93 10.71 -9.11
C GLY A 141 24.15 11.96 -9.51
N ASP A 142 23.58 12.02 -10.71
CA ASP A 142 22.73 13.13 -11.15
C ASP A 142 21.28 13.01 -10.63
N VAL A 143 20.92 11.85 -10.06
CA VAL A 143 19.55 11.50 -9.65
C VAL A 143 19.49 10.80 -8.27
N ASP A 144 20.56 10.91 -7.46
CA ASP A 144 20.72 10.23 -6.17
C ASP A 144 19.94 10.89 -5.02
N SER A 145 19.27 12.01 -5.30
CA SER A 145 18.28 12.61 -4.39
C SER A 145 17.08 13.13 -5.17
N TYR A 146 15.93 13.26 -4.50
CA TYR A 146 14.73 13.84 -5.13
C TYR A 146 14.97 15.30 -5.53
N GLU A 147 15.75 16.04 -4.73
CA GLU A 147 16.09 17.43 -5.00
C GLU A 147 16.80 17.57 -6.35
N LYS A 148 17.73 16.67 -6.66
CA LYS A 148 18.47 16.69 -7.94
C LYS A 148 17.61 16.47 -9.19
N LEU A 149 16.42 15.89 -9.04
CA LEU A 149 15.49 15.75 -10.18
C LEU A 149 15.06 17.09 -10.75
N ALA A 150 15.10 18.18 -9.96
CA ALA A 150 14.80 19.53 -10.36
C ALA A 150 16.02 20.30 -10.93
N ASP A 151 17.22 19.73 -10.89
CA ASP A 151 18.43 20.36 -11.45
C ASP A 151 18.28 20.57 -12.97
N ALA A 152 18.75 21.72 -13.46
CA ALA A 152 18.69 22.08 -14.89
C ALA A 152 19.42 21.09 -15.82
N ARG A 153 20.41 20.33 -15.33
CA ARG A 153 21.10 19.23 -16.05
C ARG A 153 20.15 18.14 -16.51
N ASN A 154 19.02 17.99 -15.85
CA ASN A 154 17.98 17.01 -16.13
C ASN A 154 16.87 17.53 -17.06
N LYS A 155 17.05 18.73 -17.65
CA LYS A 155 16.07 19.35 -18.57
C LYS A 155 15.73 18.41 -19.73
N GLY A 156 14.44 18.21 -19.97
CA GLY A 156 13.93 17.37 -21.04
C GLY A 156 14.15 15.85 -20.83
N LYS A 157 14.48 15.40 -19.62
CA LYS A 157 14.76 13.98 -19.34
C LYS A 157 13.73 13.30 -18.45
N LEU A 158 12.92 14.04 -17.69
CA LEU A 158 12.04 13.46 -16.68
C LEU A 158 10.71 13.01 -17.27
N CYS A 159 10.30 11.79 -16.95
CA CYS A 159 8.97 11.27 -17.17
C CYS A 159 8.30 10.86 -15.87
N THR A 160 7.06 11.26 -15.69
CA THR A 160 6.27 10.89 -14.51
C THR A 160 4.83 10.57 -14.91
N ARG A 161 4.11 9.94 -14.00
CA ARG A 161 2.65 9.88 -14.05
C ARG A 161 2.05 11.21 -13.57
N SER A 162 0.71 11.37 -13.68
CA SER A 162 0.00 12.57 -13.24
C SER A 162 0.43 13.04 -11.84
N GLY A 163 0.53 14.35 -11.66
CA GLY A 163 0.82 14.97 -10.36
C GLY A 163 -0.25 14.67 -9.31
N SER A 164 -1.52 14.61 -9.71
CA SER A 164 -2.66 14.30 -8.84
C SER A 164 -2.76 12.81 -8.46
N HIS A 165 -1.91 11.94 -9.04
CA HIS A 165 -1.93 10.54 -8.68
C HIS A 165 -1.47 10.33 -7.22
N PRO A 166 -2.13 9.47 -6.42
CA PRO A 166 -1.80 9.26 -5.00
C PRO A 166 -0.33 9.05 -4.72
N TYR A 167 0.39 8.28 -5.54
CA TYR A 167 1.82 8.01 -5.33
C TYR A 167 2.71 9.25 -5.48
N ASN A 168 2.36 10.17 -6.39
CA ASN A 168 3.07 11.44 -6.53
C ASN A 168 2.66 12.41 -5.43
N LEU A 169 1.36 12.50 -5.09
CA LEU A 169 0.90 13.31 -3.96
C LEU A 169 1.59 12.90 -2.66
N SER A 170 1.78 11.60 -2.43
CA SER A 170 2.47 11.09 -1.25
C SER A 170 3.96 11.45 -1.24
N LEU A 171 4.68 11.23 -2.34
CA LEU A 171 6.08 11.65 -2.46
C LEU A 171 6.23 13.16 -2.26
N PHE A 172 5.38 13.95 -2.91
CA PHE A 172 5.47 15.41 -2.84
C PHE A 172 5.08 15.93 -1.45
N GLY A 173 4.18 15.22 -0.76
CA GLY A 173 3.89 15.47 0.66
C GLY A 173 5.09 15.25 1.56
N ALA A 174 5.84 14.16 1.34
CA ALA A 174 7.08 13.87 2.05
C ALA A 174 8.17 14.91 1.75
N VAL A 175 8.38 15.25 0.48
CA VAL A 175 9.34 16.29 0.08
C VAL A 175 8.95 17.65 0.68
N THR A 176 7.66 17.96 0.75
CA THR A 176 7.17 19.21 1.38
C THR A 176 7.50 19.26 2.87
N GLU A 177 7.40 18.13 3.56
CA GLU A 177 7.76 18.03 4.98
C GLU A 177 9.26 18.27 5.20
N HIS A 178 10.11 17.66 4.37
CA HIS A 178 11.55 17.76 4.50
C HIS A 178 12.13 19.13 4.09
N LEU A 179 11.58 19.75 3.02
CA LEU A 179 12.12 20.98 2.44
C LEU A 179 11.41 22.25 2.92
N GLY A 180 10.21 22.11 3.46
CA GLY A 180 9.28 23.22 3.66
C GLY A 180 8.55 23.62 2.35
N PRO A 181 7.38 24.31 2.46
CA PRO A 181 6.49 24.53 1.32
C PRO A 181 7.10 25.36 0.19
N GLN A 182 7.86 26.42 0.49
CA GLN A 182 8.43 27.29 -0.56
C GLN A 182 9.47 26.54 -1.42
N LYS A 183 10.38 25.79 -0.78
CA LYS A 183 11.40 25.01 -1.50
C LYS A 183 10.76 23.82 -2.24
N ALA A 184 9.74 23.20 -1.66
CA ALA A 184 9.00 22.12 -2.32
C ALA A 184 8.28 22.59 -3.58
N GLU A 185 7.65 23.79 -3.56
CA GLU A 185 7.00 24.36 -4.74
C GLU A 185 8.02 24.72 -5.83
N ALA A 186 9.16 25.31 -5.46
CA ALA A 186 10.26 25.57 -6.40
C ALA A 186 10.82 24.28 -7.01
N TRP A 187 10.94 23.22 -6.19
CA TRP A 187 11.32 21.89 -6.68
C TRP A 187 10.29 21.31 -7.65
N MET A 188 9.00 21.39 -7.36
CA MET A 188 7.92 20.94 -8.27
C MET A 188 7.98 21.70 -9.60
N GLN A 189 8.24 23.02 -9.56
CA GLN A 189 8.45 23.81 -10.78
C GLN A 189 9.67 23.31 -11.57
N GLY A 190 10.77 22.97 -10.88
CA GLY A 190 11.96 22.38 -11.50
C GLY A 190 11.66 21.03 -12.17
N LEU A 191 10.82 20.19 -11.55
CA LEU A 191 10.37 18.95 -12.19
C LEU A 191 9.59 19.22 -13.48
N VAL A 192 8.66 20.19 -13.47
CA VAL A 192 7.89 20.58 -14.66
C VAL A 192 8.82 21.04 -15.78
N ASN A 193 9.82 21.88 -15.46
CA ASN A 193 10.80 22.38 -16.42
C ASN A 193 11.69 21.27 -17.01
N ASN A 194 11.84 20.15 -16.28
CA ASN A 194 12.69 19.01 -16.66
C ASN A 194 11.93 17.89 -17.37
N MET A 195 10.61 18.01 -17.53
CA MET A 195 9.81 16.98 -18.19
C MET A 195 10.19 16.81 -19.66
N ALA A 196 10.38 15.57 -20.10
CA ALA A 196 10.54 15.19 -21.49
C ALA A 196 9.23 15.24 -22.26
N ARG A 197 8.12 15.02 -21.56
CA ARG A 197 6.75 15.04 -22.08
C ARG A 197 5.75 15.33 -20.97
N ALA A 198 4.53 15.66 -21.32
CA ALA A 198 3.43 15.75 -20.35
C ALA A 198 3.28 14.45 -19.55
N PRO A 199 2.93 14.54 -18.26
CA PRO A 199 2.68 13.36 -17.44
C PRO A 199 1.61 12.44 -18.04
N LYS A 200 1.89 11.14 -18.14
CA LYS A 200 0.96 10.14 -18.68
C LYS A 200 1.33 8.72 -18.24
N GLY A 201 0.36 7.82 -18.24
CA GLY A 201 0.57 6.40 -17.98
C GLY A 201 0.86 6.06 -16.52
N GLY A 202 1.12 4.79 -16.25
CA GLY A 202 1.46 4.26 -14.94
C GLY A 202 2.97 4.09 -14.74
N ASP A 203 3.38 3.54 -13.59
CA ASP A 203 4.79 3.36 -13.25
C ASP A 203 5.51 2.42 -14.24
N THR A 204 4.85 1.36 -14.73
CA THR A 204 5.42 0.47 -15.75
C THR A 204 5.69 1.23 -17.05
N ASP A 205 4.82 2.19 -17.43
CA ASP A 205 5.02 3.00 -18.63
C ASP A 205 6.21 3.94 -18.47
N GLN A 206 6.44 4.48 -17.26
CA GLN A 206 7.64 5.28 -16.99
C GLN A 206 8.91 4.42 -17.13
N ILE A 207 8.93 3.20 -16.58
CA ILE A 207 10.08 2.28 -16.69
C ILE A 207 10.37 1.98 -18.18
N LYS A 208 9.36 1.65 -18.97
CA LYS A 208 9.50 1.37 -20.40
C LYS A 208 9.92 2.59 -21.20
N ALA A 209 9.41 3.78 -20.89
CA ALA A 209 9.82 5.03 -21.52
C ALA A 209 11.30 5.37 -21.26
N VAL A 210 11.80 5.10 -20.05
CA VAL A 210 13.23 5.24 -19.74
C VAL A 210 14.08 4.23 -20.51
N ALA A 211 13.64 2.96 -20.57
CA ALA A 211 14.36 1.92 -21.30
C ALA A 211 14.41 2.16 -22.81
N SER A 212 13.35 2.73 -23.39
CA SER A 212 13.31 3.08 -24.83
C SER A 212 14.12 4.33 -25.20
N GLY A 213 14.49 5.15 -24.20
CA GLY A 213 15.15 6.43 -24.43
C GLY A 213 14.18 7.60 -24.72
N GLU A 214 12.87 7.39 -24.66
CA GLU A 214 11.87 8.50 -24.66
C GLU A 214 12.14 9.47 -23.50
N CYS A 215 12.58 8.91 -22.36
CA CYS A 215 12.96 9.66 -21.18
C CYS A 215 14.32 9.19 -20.67
N GLY A 216 15.08 10.09 -20.04
CA GLY A 216 16.29 9.73 -19.34
C GLY A 216 16.05 9.25 -17.90
N ILE A 217 14.98 9.73 -17.28
CA ILE A 217 14.66 9.59 -15.85
C ILE A 217 13.18 9.28 -15.68
N GLY A 218 12.86 8.39 -14.76
CA GLY A 218 11.48 8.10 -14.32
C GLY A 218 11.38 7.90 -12.83
N ILE A 219 10.19 8.08 -12.28
CA ILE A 219 9.87 7.82 -10.86
C ILE A 219 8.89 6.66 -10.80
N THR A 220 9.19 5.63 -10.01
CA THR A 220 8.37 4.42 -9.91
C THR A 220 8.38 3.81 -8.52
N ASN A 221 7.37 3.01 -8.20
CA ASN A 221 7.40 2.15 -7.02
C ASN A 221 8.20 0.86 -7.29
N THR A 222 8.88 0.40 -6.29
CA THR A 222 9.81 -0.75 -6.36
C THR A 222 9.16 -2.05 -6.80
N TYR A 223 7.91 -2.32 -6.42
CA TYR A 223 7.25 -3.57 -6.79
C TYR A 223 6.99 -3.72 -8.30
N TYR A 224 6.90 -2.60 -9.06
CA TYR A 224 6.83 -2.66 -10.53
C TYR A 224 8.16 -3.16 -11.11
N LEU A 225 9.29 -2.68 -10.59
CA LEU A 225 10.62 -3.16 -10.99
C LEU A 225 10.81 -4.63 -10.63
N ALA A 226 10.47 -5.00 -9.40
CA ALA A 226 10.59 -6.38 -8.94
C ALA A 226 9.73 -7.34 -9.78
N ARG A 227 8.55 -6.90 -10.23
CA ARG A 227 7.71 -7.67 -11.16
C ARG A 227 8.38 -7.86 -12.51
N LEU A 228 8.99 -6.82 -13.11
CA LEU A 228 9.73 -6.93 -14.37
C LEU A 228 10.97 -7.80 -14.21
N MET A 229 11.72 -7.69 -13.10
CA MET A 229 12.87 -8.55 -12.80
C MET A 229 12.49 -10.04 -12.72
N ARG A 230 11.31 -10.37 -12.26
CA ARG A 230 10.79 -11.74 -12.13
C ARG A 230 10.06 -12.24 -13.37
N SER A 231 9.82 -11.36 -14.33
CA SER A 231 9.17 -11.72 -15.60
C SER A 231 10.05 -12.65 -16.42
N LYS A 232 9.41 -13.63 -17.08
CA LYS A 232 10.08 -14.51 -18.06
C LYS A 232 10.02 -13.96 -19.48
N SER A 233 9.39 -12.78 -19.68
CA SER A 233 9.33 -12.12 -20.98
C SER A 233 10.69 -11.57 -21.37
N VAL A 234 11.12 -11.86 -22.60
CA VAL A 234 12.35 -11.33 -23.19
C VAL A 234 12.31 -9.80 -23.23
N ASP A 235 11.16 -9.22 -23.54
CA ASP A 235 10.97 -7.76 -23.58
C ASP A 235 11.18 -7.12 -22.22
N ASP A 236 10.64 -7.72 -21.15
CA ASP A 236 10.79 -7.21 -19.79
C ASP A 236 12.26 -7.30 -19.32
N GLN A 237 12.97 -8.39 -19.68
CA GLN A 237 14.38 -8.52 -19.38
C GLN A 237 15.22 -7.47 -20.14
N ALA A 238 14.93 -7.24 -21.42
CA ALA A 238 15.61 -6.21 -22.22
C ALA A 238 15.36 -4.78 -21.66
N VAL A 239 14.19 -4.52 -21.09
CA VAL A 239 13.89 -3.26 -20.36
C VAL A 239 14.81 -3.13 -19.16
N MET A 240 14.95 -4.19 -18.33
CA MET A 240 15.75 -4.15 -17.10
C MET A 240 17.25 -4.01 -17.35
N GLU A 241 17.77 -4.50 -18.48
CA GLU A 241 19.17 -4.34 -18.87
C GLU A 241 19.55 -2.88 -19.13
N LYS A 242 18.65 -2.08 -19.69
CA LYS A 242 18.88 -0.68 -20.11
C LYS A 242 18.78 0.33 -18.98
N ILE A 243 18.12 -0.02 -17.88
CA ILE A 243 17.85 0.92 -16.79
C ILE A 243 18.72 0.65 -15.56
N GLY A 244 19.06 1.73 -14.85
CA GLY A 244 19.57 1.68 -13.50
C GLY A 244 18.50 2.12 -12.51
N VAL A 245 18.68 1.76 -11.24
CA VAL A 245 17.77 2.12 -10.14
C VAL A 245 18.55 2.83 -9.05
N VAL A 246 18.01 3.94 -8.55
CA VAL A 246 18.57 4.67 -7.42
C VAL A 246 17.49 4.77 -6.33
N PHE A 247 17.89 4.49 -5.10
CA PHE A 247 17.15 4.86 -3.91
C PHE A 247 17.59 6.28 -3.52
N PRO A 248 16.74 7.32 -3.71
CA PRO A 248 17.17 8.69 -3.46
C PRO A 248 17.45 8.97 -1.99
N ASN A 249 18.20 10.03 -1.71
CA ASN A 249 18.42 10.60 -0.38
C ASN A 249 19.11 9.67 0.64
N GLN A 250 19.92 8.69 0.18
CA GLN A 250 20.58 7.76 1.09
C GLN A 250 21.59 8.46 2.05
N ASN A 251 22.16 9.58 1.62
CA ASN A 251 23.07 10.41 2.41
C ASN A 251 22.37 11.53 3.21
N SER A 252 21.03 11.59 3.14
CA SER A 252 20.21 12.59 3.85
C SER A 252 19.06 11.94 4.60
N TRP A 253 17.81 12.32 4.33
CA TRP A 253 16.63 11.87 5.07
C TRP A 253 16.13 10.46 4.67
N GLY A 254 16.66 9.85 3.62
CA GLY A 254 16.28 8.52 3.18
C GLY A 254 15.26 8.51 2.03
N THR A 255 15.00 7.34 1.48
CA THR A 255 14.04 7.19 0.39
C THR A 255 12.61 7.20 0.93
N HIS A 256 11.71 7.92 0.25
CA HIS A 256 10.29 7.90 0.56
C HIS A 256 9.71 6.48 0.45
N ILE A 257 9.00 6.06 1.49
CA ILE A 257 8.24 4.83 1.53
C ILE A 257 6.75 5.12 1.67
N ASN A 258 5.94 4.23 1.12
CA ASN A 258 4.49 4.25 1.31
C ASN A 258 4.01 2.86 1.70
N ILE A 259 2.77 2.76 2.17
CA ILE A 259 2.20 1.55 2.74
C ILE A 259 0.93 1.11 2.03
N ALA A 260 0.64 -0.18 2.10
CA ALA A 260 -0.73 -0.67 2.09
C ALA A 260 -1.12 -0.98 3.53
N GLY A 261 -2.29 -0.52 3.94
CA GLY A 261 -2.72 -0.64 5.33
C GLY A 261 -4.19 -1.02 5.45
N GLY A 262 -4.59 -1.31 6.69
CA GLY A 262 -5.94 -1.73 7.00
C GLY A 262 -6.46 -1.15 8.30
N ALA A 263 -7.77 -1.07 8.39
CA ALA A 263 -8.53 -0.50 9.49
C ALA A 263 -9.81 -1.30 9.77
N ILE A 264 -10.34 -1.16 10.97
CA ILE A 264 -11.69 -1.60 11.28
C ILE A 264 -12.67 -0.50 10.86
N ALA A 265 -13.68 -0.85 10.09
CA ALA A 265 -14.70 0.11 9.64
C ALA A 265 -15.45 0.72 10.84
N LYS A 266 -15.87 1.99 10.72
CA LYS A 266 -16.55 2.73 11.79
C LYS A 266 -17.76 2.00 12.38
N HIS A 267 -18.51 1.33 11.53
CA HIS A 267 -19.76 0.65 11.88
C HIS A 267 -19.66 -0.88 11.75
N ALA A 268 -18.41 -1.43 11.81
CA ALA A 268 -18.16 -2.87 11.75
C ALA A 268 -19.01 -3.62 12.77
N LYS A 269 -19.64 -4.71 12.34
CA LYS A 269 -20.47 -5.58 13.17
C LYS A 269 -19.67 -6.75 13.75
N ASN A 270 -18.61 -7.17 13.05
CA ASN A 270 -17.77 -8.32 13.40
C ASN A 270 -16.37 -7.84 13.82
N VAL A 271 -16.29 -6.97 14.84
CA VAL A 271 -15.05 -6.31 15.29
C VAL A 271 -13.98 -7.32 15.69
N GLU A 272 -14.33 -8.40 16.38
CA GLU A 272 -13.38 -9.45 16.79
C GLU A 272 -12.76 -10.15 15.57
N ALA A 273 -13.58 -10.53 14.59
CA ALA A 273 -13.11 -11.14 13.34
C ALA A 273 -12.26 -10.15 12.53
N ALA A 274 -12.61 -8.86 12.54
CA ALA A 274 -11.86 -7.81 11.90
C ALA A 274 -10.47 -7.65 12.54
N GLN A 275 -10.39 -7.59 13.85
CA GLN A 275 -9.12 -7.53 14.58
C GLN A 275 -8.28 -8.78 14.31
N GLN A 276 -8.87 -9.98 14.37
CA GLN A 276 -8.18 -11.23 14.08
C GLN A 276 -7.59 -11.26 12.66
N PHE A 277 -8.33 -10.73 11.68
CA PHE A 277 -7.83 -10.62 10.31
C PHE A 277 -6.66 -9.65 10.20
N LEU A 278 -6.74 -8.46 10.82
CA LEU A 278 -5.65 -7.49 10.82
C LEU A 278 -4.41 -8.04 11.54
N GLU A 279 -4.57 -8.76 12.66
CA GLU A 279 -3.47 -9.44 13.35
C GLU A 279 -2.86 -10.55 12.49
N TYR A 280 -3.68 -11.30 11.74
CA TYR A 280 -3.21 -12.28 10.76
C TYR A 280 -2.36 -11.63 9.67
N LEU A 281 -2.75 -10.46 9.14
CA LEU A 281 -1.95 -9.74 8.14
C LEU A 281 -0.55 -9.34 8.68
N ALA A 282 -0.39 -9.19 9.98
CA ALA A 282 0.91 -8.96 10.62
C ALA A 282 1.66 -10.25 10.98
N SER A 283 1.11 -11.45 10.75
CA SER A 283 1.80 -12.72 11.00
C SER A 283 2.97 -12.93 10.05
N ASP A 284 3.95 -13.76 10.45
CA ASP A 284 5.12 -14.06 9.61
C ASP A 284 4.72 -14.67 8.26
N ALA A 285 3.72 -15.54 8.26
CA ALA A 285 3.22 -16.16 7.02
C ALA A 285 2.61 -15.14 6.07
N ALA A 286 1.77 -14.21 6.56
CA ALA A 286 1.18 -13.17 5.74
C ALA A 286 2.22 -12.15 5.24
N GLN A 287 3.16 -11.79 6.10
CA GLN A 287 4.23 -10.85 5.77
C GLN A 287 5.22 -11.42 4.74
N ALA A 288 5.60 -12.70 4.87
CA ALA A 288 6.38 -13.40 3.85
C ALA A 288 5.60 -13.49 2.52
N TYR A 289 4.28 -13.62 2.59
CA TYR A 289 3.42 -13.61 1.40
C TYR A 289 3.44 -12.25 0.69
N PHE A 290 3.35 -11.13 1.41
CA PHE A 290 3.49 -9.79 0.81
C PHE A 290 4.83 -9.63 0.08
N ALA A 291 5.91 -10.13 0.69
CA ALA A 291 7.22 -10.10 0.04
C ALA A 291 7.26 -10.95 -1.23
N ASN A 292 6.85 -12.22 -1.14
CA ASN A 292 7.03 -13.19 -2.21
C ASN A 292 5.96 -13.10 -3.31
N GLY A 293 4.70 -12.82 -2.94
CA GLY A 293 3.57 -12.70 -3.85
C GLY A 293 3.49 -11.33 -4.51
N ASN A 294 3.62 -10.27 -3.73
CA ASN A 294 3.36 -8.89 -4.18
C ASN A 294 4.62 -8.08 -4.45
N ASN A 295 5.81 -8.60 -4.10
CA ASN A 295 7.09 -7.89 -4.20
C ASN A 295 7.11 -6.59 -3.37
N GLU A 296 6.44 -6.57 -2.24
CA GLU A 296 6.43 -5.48 -1.27
C GLU A 296 7.24 -5.88 -0.03
N TRP A 297 7.97 -4.94 0.59
CA TRP A 297 8.66 -5.26 1.85
C TRP A 297 7.65 -5.45 2.98
N PRO A 298 7.91 -6.40 3.89
CA PRO A 298 7.14 -6.53 5.12
C PRO A 298 7.13 -5.23 5.93
N ALA A 299 6.00 -4.94 6.58
CA ALA A 299 5.92 -3.82 7.52
C ALA A 299 6.39 -4.21 8.92
N VAL A 300 6.56 -5.49 9.21
CA VAL A 300 7.04 -5.99 10.50
C VAL A 300 8.56 -6.05 10.54
N SER A 301 9.13 -5.82 11.73
CA SER A 301 10.57 -5.90 11.95
C SER A 301 11.01 -7.35 12.23
N GLY A 302 12.24 -7.69 11.82
CA GLY A 302 12.90 -8.95 12.19
C GLY A 302 12.36 -10.18 11.47
N LEU A 303 11.65 -10.03 10.37
CA LEU A 303 11.21 -11.17 9.55
C LEU A 303 12.27 -11.51 8.51
N ASP A 304 12.66 -12.78 8.48
CA ASP A 304 13.44 -13.33 7.36
C ASP A 304 12.50 -13.74 6.24
N PHE A 305 12.75 -13.19 5.06
CA PHE A 305 12.04 -13.55 3.82
C PHE A 305 13.02 -13.61 2.66
N SER A 306 12.72 -14.39 1.65
CA SER A 306 13.52 -14.48 0.44
C SER A 306 12.68 -14.08 -0.78
N ASN A 307 13.07 -12.96 -1.40
CA ASN A 307 12.58 -12.55 -2.70
C ASN A 307 13.76 -12.06 -3.53
N PRO A 308 14.21 -12.82 -4.55
CA PRO A 308 15.40 -12.49 -5.31
C PRO A 308 15.38 -11.11 -5.96
N ALA A 309 14.20 -10.58 -6.32
CA ALA A 309 14.08 -9.25 -6.90
C ALA A 309 14.25 -8.16 -5.84
N LEU A 310 13.67 -8.31 -4.66
CA LEU A 310 13.88 -7.36 -3.55
C LEU A 310 15.31 -7.41 -3.02
N GLU A 311 15.91 -8.61 -2.95
CA GLU A 311 17.32 -8.79 -2.59
C GLU A 311 18.26 -8.11 -3.60
N LYS A 312 17.97 -8.23 -4.91
CA LYS A 312 18.72 -7.55 -5.97
C LYS A 312 18.58 -6.04 -5.95
N LEU A 313 17.44 -5.50 -5.51
CA LEU A 313 17.25 -4.07 -5.26
C LEU A 313 18.11 -3.58 -4.09
N GLY A 314 18.42 -4.47 -3.14
CA GLY A 314 19.30 -4.21 -2.02
C GLY A 314 18.65 -3.53 -0.83
N LYS A 315 19.45 -3.29 0.21
CA LYS A 315 19.06 -2.56 1.40
C LYS A 315 19.16 -1.07 1.17
N PHE A 316 18.25 -0.30 1.75
CA PHE A 316 18.23 1.15 1.65
C PHE A 316 17.80 1.78 2.97
N LYS A 317 18.18 3.04 3.17
CA LYS A 317 17.69 3.89 4.24
C LYS A 317 16.34 4.46 3.81
N SER A 318 15.27 4.10 4.52
CA SER A 318 13.97 4.73 4.36
C SER A 318 13.87 6.01 5.19
N GLU A 319 13.02 6.94 4.76
CA GLU A 319 12.61 8.03 5.64
C GLU A 319 11.82 7.50 6.85
N THR A 320 11.75 8.31 7.91
CA THR A 320 11.11 7.93 9.17
C THR A 320 10.00 8.88 9.60
N ILE A 321 9.60 9.82 8.72
CA ILE A 321 8.41 10.64 9.02
C ILE A 321 7.18 9.74 9.17
N PRO A 322 6.29 10.06 10.11
CA PRO A 322 5.03 9.33 10.20
C PRO A 322 4.26 9.42 8.89
N VAL A 323 3.83 8.29 8.35
CA VAL A 323 3.14 8.29 7.05
C VAL A 323 1.82 9.08 7.05
N SER A 324 1.25 9.36 8.22
CA SER A 324 0.11 10.27 8.39
C SER A 324 0.42 11.72 7.95
N VAL A 325 1.66 12.17 8.12
CA VAL A 325 2.12 13.51 7.72
C VAL A 325 2.02 13.69 6.20
N VAL A 326 2.26 12.63 5.45
CA VAL A 326 2.10 12.61 4.00
C VAL A 326 0.65 12.96 3.59
N GLY A 327 -0.33 12.42 4.34
CA GLY A 327 -1.74 12.72 4.16
C GLY A 327 -2.09 14.17 4.48
N MET A 328 -1.58 14.70 5.59
CA MET A 328 -1.81 16.09 6.02
C MET A 328 -1.35 17.12 4.99
N ASN A 329 -0.31 16.83 4.24
CA ASN A 329 0.23 17.72 3.23
C ASN A 329 -0.52 17.68 1.89
N GLN A 330 -1.42 16.73 1.64
CA GLN A 330 -2.02 16.50 0.31
C GLN A 330 -2.73 17.71 -0.29
N VAL A 331 -3.56 18.42 0.49
CA VAL A 331 -4.28 19.60 0.00
C VAL A 331 -3.30 20.70 -0.42
N LYS A 332 -2.29 20.94 0.42
CA LYS A 332 -1.25 21.93 0.13
C LYS A 332 -0.43 21.56 -1.12
N VAL A 333 -0.07 20.27 -1.23
CA VAL A 333 0.64 19.73 -2.41
C VAL A 333 -0.18 19.92 -3.67
N GLN A 334 -1.48 19.57 -3.67
CA GLN A 334 -2.34 19.77 -4.83
C GLN A 334 -2.39 21.23 -5.27
N GLN A 335 -2.53 22.14 -4.32
CA GLN A 335 -2.52 23.60 -4.62
C GLN A 335 -1.19 24.07 -5.24
N MET A 336 -0.05 23.54 -4.76
CA MET A 336 1.27 23.83 -5.34
C MET A 336 1.38 23.27 -6.77
N LEU A 337 0.94 22.03 -6.99
CA LEU A 337 0.94 21.39 -8.31
C LEU A 337 0.10 22.19 -9.33
N ASP A 338 -1.07 22.68 -8.91
CA ASP A 338 -1.95 23.49 -9.75
C ASP A 338 -1.26 24.81 -10.14
N ARG A 339 -0.56 25.48 -9.20
CA ARG A 339 0.19 26.73 -9.48
C ARG A 339 1.34 26.53 -10.44
N VAL A 340 2.10 25.43 -10.31
CA VAL A 340 3.25 25.14 -11.18
C VAL A 340 2.86 24.44 -12.49
N GLY A 341 1.57 24.14 -12.68
CA GLY A 341 1.07 23.48 -13.89
C GLY A 341 1.47 22.00 -14.05
N TYR A 342 1.74 21.32 -12.95
CA TYR A 342 2.04 19.89 -12.95
C TYR A 342 0.72 19.10 -12.96
N ARG A 343 0.29 18.65 -14.11
CA ARG A 343 -0.99 17.93 -14.35
C ARG A 343 -0.87 16.42 -14.25
#